data_70041c52d25cdbac2638553e04c37302
#
_entry.id   70041c52d25cdbac2638553e04c37302
#
_cell.length_a   1.000
_cell.length_b   1.000
_cell.length_c   1.000
_cell.angle_alpha   90.00
_cell.angle_beta   90.00
_cell.angle_gamma   90.00
#
_symmetry.space_group_name_H-M   'P 1'
#
loop_
_entity.id
_entity.type
_entity.pdbx_description
1 polymer ?
#
loop_
_entity_poly.entity_id
_entity_poly.type
_entity_poly.pdbx_seq_one_letter_code
_entity_poly.pdbx_strand_id
1 'polypeptide(L)'
;MIQVSLKEDVEEEFKKLIKSGYTYFVADLNSGELSKLSNLEESKNILLINIRSKEDSLRNEFCKTNLIHVAPSYTMLSDALTQYLVKKKWKKWFLVIGPEKEDKAYANALKKSAKKFNIKIKEERVWDFASDLRRTAQKEIPIFTKGVNYDIMVVADEKGEFGEYLSYRTWDPRLIVGSQGLKPTNWHRTHEQWGATQMQNRFRRKSGRWMTPVDYSAWVAVRVIGEAVSRVQDNKLQSIKEYLFSEGFGIGAYKGVKVSFRNWNGQLRQPILLAAPRSMVSVSPQEGYLHPTSELDTLGVDEPESSCKF
;
A
#
# COMPACT_ATOMS: atom_id res chain seq x y z
N MET A 1 10.88 -19.53 7.17
CA MET A 1 10.00 -19.00 6.11
C MET A 1 9.45 -20.19 5.34
N ILE A 2 8.15 -20.30 5.24
CA ILE A 2 7.48 -21.35 4.48
C ILE A 2 7.00 -20.73 3.19
N GLN A 3 7.37 -21.32 2.08
CA GLN A 3 6.92 -20.92 0.75
C GLN A 3 5.98 -22.02 0.24
N VAL A 4 4.74 -21.64 -0.01
CA VAL A 4 3.73 -22.54 -0.57
C VAL A 4 3.79 -22.44 -2.08
N SER A 5 3.90 -23.57 -2.76
CA SER A 5 3.93 -23.61 -4.22
C SER A 5 2.52 -23.41 -4.81
N LEU A 6 2.43 -23.04 -6.09
CA LEU A 6 1.14 -22.88 -6.78
C LEU A 6 0.29 -24.18 -6.84
N LYS A 7 0.90 -25.33 -6.52
CA LYS A 7 0.23 -26.65 -6.50
C LYS A 7 -0.25 -27.05 -5.12
N GLU A 8 0.14 -26.33 -4.07
CA GLU A 8 -0.22 -26.61 -2.67
C GLU A 8 -1.36 -25.70 -2.25
N ASP A 9 -2.26 -26.23 -1.41
CA ASP A 9 -3.34 -25.43 -0.81
C ASP A 9 -2.79 -24.63 0.37
N VAL A 10 -2.77 -23.32 0.23
CA VAL A 10 -2.34 -22.38 1.26
C VAL A 10 -3.13 -22.57 2.56
N GLU A 11 -4.42 -22.91 2.48
CA GLU A 11 -5.26 -23.14 3.65
C GLU A 11 -4.85 -24.39 4.41
N GLU A 12 -4.57 -25.49 3.73
CA GLU A 12 -4.14 -26.73 4.38
C GLU A 12 -2.81 -26.53 5.13
N GLU A 13 -1.84 -25.86 4.47
CA GLU A 13 -0.55 -25.60 5.10
C GLU A 13 -0.68 -24.66 6.30
N PHE A 14 -1.51 -23.62 6.17
CA PHE A 14 -1.80 -22.70 7.26
C PHE A 14 -2.43 -23.42 8.47
N LYS A 15 -3.38 -24.32 8.25
CA LYS A 15 -4.01 -25.13 9.32
C LYS A 15 -3.00 -26.06 10.01
N LYS A 16 -2.07 -26.65 9.24
CA LYS A 16 -0.97 -27.47 9.82
C LYS A 16 -0.09 -26.64 10.75
N LEU A 17 0.25 -25.41 10.35
CA LEU A 17 1.05 -24.50 11.18
C LEU A 17 0.33 -24.10 12.46
N ILE A 18 -0.97 -23.78 12.41
CA ILE A 18 -1.77 -23.50 13.60
C ILE A 18 -1.80 -24.71 14.55
N LYS A 19 -2.02 -25.91 14.02
CA LYS A 19 -1.97 -27.16 14.80
C LYS A 19 -0.61 -27.42 15.44
N SER A 20 0.47 -26.92 14.84
CA SER A 20 1.83 -26.98 15.38
C SER A 20 2.11 -25.91 16.44
N GLY A 21 1.11 -25.09 16.81
CA GLY A 21 1.20 -24.11 17.89
C GLY A 21 1.69 -22.71 17.45
N TYR A 22 1.81 -22.44 16.15
CA TYR A 22 2.13 -21.09 15.69
C TYR A 22 0.92 -20.16 15.81
N THR A 23 1.13 -18.96 16.38
CA THR A 23 0.07 -17.97 16.64
C THR A 23 0.28 -16.65 15.90
N TYR A 24 1.48 -16.38 15.40
CA TYR A 24 1.83 -15.15 14.68
C TYR A 24 2.27 -15.47 13.27
N PHE A 25 1.60 -14.86 12.28
CA PHE A 25 1.85 -15.12 10.86
C PHE A 25 2.12 -13.81 10.13
N VAL A 26 3.25 -13.73 9.45
CA VAL A 26 3.55 -12.66 8.49
C VAL A 26 3.21 -13.17 7.09
N ALA A 27 2.18 -12.60 6.48
CA ALA A 27 1.56 -13.13 5.27
C ALA A 27 1.85 -12.28 4.05
N ASP A 28 2.57 -12.87 3.09
CA ASP A 28 2.79 -12.34 1.75
C ASP A 28 1.80 -12.97 0.79
N LEU A 29 0.54 -12.58 0.88
CA LEU A 29 -0.61 -13.18 0.19
C LEU A 29 -1.45 -12.14 -0.54
N ASN A 30 -2.24 -12.56 -1.52
CA ASN A 30 -3.23 -11.71 -2.16
C ASN A 30 -4.47 -11.50 -1.28
N SER A 31 -5.37 -10.61 -1.70
CA SER A 31 -6.55 -10.25 -0.91
C SER A 31 -7.53 -11.40 -0.70
N GLY A 32 -7.69 -12.25 -1.70
CA GLY A 32 -8.59 -13.42 -1.62
C GLY A 32 -8.11 -14.45 -0.61
N GLU A 33 -6.83 -14.79 -0.66
CA GLU A 33 -6.19 -15.71 0.29
C GLU A 33 -6.24 -15.16 1.71
N LEU A 34 -5.90 -13.88 1.91
CA LEU A 34 -5.99 -13.25 3.23
C LEU A 34 -7.40 -13.27 3.80
N SER A 35 -8.42 -12.97 2.97
CA SER A 35 -9.81 -13.02 3.35
C SER A 35 -10.21 -14.46 3.74
N LYS A 36 -9.83 -15.44 2.92
CA LYS A 36 -10.10 -16.85 3.17
C LYS A 36 -9.50 -17.30 4.51
N LEU A 37 -8.20 -17.07 4.71
CA LEU A 37 -7.49 -17.50 5.91
C LEU A 37 -7.98 -16.79 7.18
N SER A 38 -8.27 -15.50 7.12
CA SER A 38 -8.73 -14.73 8.29
C SER A 38 -10.15 -15.12 8.73
N ASN A 39 -10.95 -15.76 7.88
CA ASN A 39 -12.30 -16.23 8.18
C ASN A 39 -12.37 -17.66 8.73
N LEU A 40 -11.26 -18.41 8.77
CA LEU A 40 -11.26 -19.78 9.32
C LEU A 40 -11.54 -19.77 10.83
N GLU A 41 -12.22 -20.78 11.31
CA GLU A 41 -12.46 -20.97 12.77
C GLU A 41 -11.14 -21.06 13.54
N GLU A 42 -10.16 -21.76 12.98
CA GLU A 42 -8.83 -21.93 13.57
C GLU A 42 -8.09 -20.60 13.69
N SER A 43 -8.47 -19.59 12.90
CA SER A 43 -7.82 -18.27 12.88
C SER A 43 -8.27 -17.35 14.00
N LYS A 44 -9.23 -17.72 14.82
CA LYS A 44 -9.71 -16.89 15.95
C LYS A 44 -8.62 -16.57 16.97
N ASN A 45 -7.70 -17.52 17.16
CA ASN A 45 -6.65 -17.45 18.17
C ASN A 45 -5.25 -17.21 17.57
N ILE A 46 -5.17 -16.52 16.43
CA ILE A 46 -3.90 -16.14 15.80
C ILE A 46 -3.90 -14.66 15.43
N LEU A 47 -2.73 -14.13 15.10
CA LEU A 47 -2.56 -12.82 14.49
C LEU A 47 -1.93 -12.98 13.11
N LEU A 48 -2.68 -12.61 12.09
CA LEU A 48 -2.26 -12.58 10.70
C LEU A 48 -1.84 -11.15 10.34
N ILE A 49 -0.62 -10.97 9.86
CA ILE A 49 -0.05 -9.66 9.51
C ILE A 49 0.13 -9.57 8.00
N ASN A 50 -0.71 -8.78 7.36
CA ASN A 50 -0.65 -8.52 5.93
C ASN A 50 0.52 -7.60 5.57
N ILE A 51 1.41 -8.06 4.68
CA ILE A 51 2.55 -7.29 4.20
C ILE A 51 2.49 -6.94 2.71
N ARG A 52 1.48 -7.44 1.97
CA ARG A 52 1.36 -7.24 0.51
C ARG A 52 0.06 -6.59 0.08
N SER A 53 -1.08 -7.15 0.47
CA SER A 53 -2.37 -6.72 -0.06
C SER A 53 -2.71 -5.29 0.32
N LYS A 54 -3.03 -4.47 -0.68
CA LYS A 54 -3.44 -3.06 -0.57
C LYS A 54 -4.96 -2.88 -0.60
N GLU A 55 -5.72 -3.97 -0.71
CA GLU A 55 -7.17 -3.95 -0.88
C GLU A 55 -7.88 -3.27 0.29
N ASP A 56 -8.64 -2.21 -0.02
CA ASP A 56 -9.31 -1.39 1.00
C ASP A 56 -10.41 -2.17 1.73
N SER A 57 -11.08 -3.10 1.07
CA SER A 57 -12.20 -3.88 1.64
C SER A 57 -11.79 -4.73 2.85
N LEU A 58 -10.53 -5.21 2.89
CA LEU A 58 -9.99 -5.94 4.05
C LEU A 58 -9.84 -5.07 5.31
N ARG A 59 -9.91 -3.74 5.16
CA ARG A 59 -9.78 -2.75 6.23
C ARG A 59 -11.07 -2.01 6.50
N ASN A 60 -12.14 -2.41 5.83
CA ASN A 60 -13.45 -1.78 5.90
C ASN A 60 -14.55 -2.86 5.99
N GLU A 61 -15.16 -3.27 4.88
CA GLU A 61 -16.32 -4.18 4.86
C GLU A 61 -15.98 -5.59 5.37
N PHE A 62 -14.75 -6.06 5.13
CA PHE A 62 -14.28 -7.42 5.47
C PHE A 62 -13.17 -7.40 6.51
N CYS A 63 -13.14 -6.40 7.36
CA CYS A 63 -12.13 -6.33 8.43
C CYS A 63 -12.33 -7.45 9.47
N LYS A 64 -11.22 -7.89 10.05
CA LYS A 64 -11.18 -8.97 11.06
C LYS A 64 -10.20 -8.62 12.17
N THR A 65 -10.59 -8.84 13.41
CA THR A 65 -9.77 -8.55 14.59
C THR A 65 -8.48 -9.38 14.68
N ASN A 66 -8.39 -10.46 13.93
CA ASN A 66 -7.20 -11.31 13.81
C ASN A 66 -6.31 -10.95 12.61
N LEU A 67 -6.66 -9.93 11.84
CA LEU A 67 -5.91 -9.49 10.65
C LEU A 67 -5.50 -8.02 10.80
N ILE A 68 -4.20 -7.76 10.88
CA ILE A 68 -3.64 -6.41 10.88
C ILE A 68 -2.83 -6.15 9.60
N HIS A 69 -2.64 -4.88 9.26
CA HIS A 69 -2.10 -4.49 7.96
C HIS A 69 -0.88 -3.59 8.11
N VAL A 70 0.29 -4.08 7.74
CA VAL A 70 1.52 -3.27 7.61
C VAL A 70 1.62 -2.67 6.21
N ALA A 71 1.21 -3.40 5.17
CA ALA A 71 1.08 -2.82 3.84
C ALA A 71 0.06 -1.68 3.84
N PRO A 72 0.36 -0.52 3.21
CA PRO A 72 -0.62 0.56 3.08
C PRO A 72 -1.79 0.14 2.19
N SER A 73 -2.96 0.72 2.42
CA SER A 73 -4.12 0.52 1.55
C SER A 73 -4.02 1.35 0.26
N TYR A 74 -4.83 1.00 -0.75
CA TYR A 74 -4.93 1.81 -1.96
C TYR A 74 -5.42 3.23 -1.65
N THR A 75 -6.35 3.40 -0.72
CA THR A 75 -6.82 4.73 -0.32
C THR A 75 -5.71 5.54 0.35
N MET A 76 -4.85 4.93 1.21
CA MET A 76 -3.70 5.63 1.80
C MET A 76 -2.72 6.11 0.72
N LEU A 77 -2.41 5.26 -0.26
CA LEU A 77 -1.52 5.60 -1.37
C LEU A 77 -2.11 6.71 -2.24
N SER A 78 -3.40 6.61 -2.55
CA SER A 78 -4.12 7.60 -3.35
C SER A 78 -4.20 8.95 -2.65
N ASP A 79 -4.54 8.99 -1.36
CA ASP A 79 -4.62 10.23 -0.58
C ASP A 79 -3.24 10.91 -0.48
N ALA A 80 -2.20 10.12 -0.21
CA ALA A 80 -0.83 10.63 -0.15
C ALA A 80 -0.38 11.32 -1.44
N LEU A 81 -0.68 10.70 -2.58
CA LEU A 81 -0.41 11.27 -3.90
C LEU A 81 -1.26 12.51 -4.14
N THR A 82 -2.55 12.43 -3.85
CA THR A 82 -3.52 13.51 -4.13
C THR A 82 -3.21 14.76 -3.32
N GLN A 83 -2.84 14.66 -2.04
CA GLN A 83 -2.40 15.80 -1.23
C GLN A 83 -1.25 16.55 -1.91
N TYR A 84 -0.25 15.84 -2.42
CA TYR A 84 0.87 16.43 -3.14
C TYR A 84 0.43 17.12 -4.44
N LEU A 85 -0.45 16.48 -5.22
CA LEU A 85 -0.95 17.05 -6.47
C LEU A 85 -1.77 18.32 -6.24
N VAL A 86 -2.55 18.37 -5.16
CA VAL A 86 -3.28 19.58 -4.73
C VAL A 86 -2.31 20.71 -4.38
N LYS A 87 -1.25 20.41 -3.61
CA LYS A 87 -0.18 21.38 -3.27
C LYS A 87 0.49 21.94 -4.52
N LYS A 88 0.63 21.11 -5.56
CA LYS A 88 1.17 21.53 -6.88
C LYS A 88 0.13 22.19 -7.79
N LYS A 89 -1.15 22.29 -7.37
CA LYS A 89 -2.26 22.84 -8.16
C LYS A 89 -2.58 22.03 -9.44
N TRP A 90 -2.19 20.75 -9.51
CA TRP A 90 -2.50 19.85 -10.62
C TRP A 90 -3.85 19.17 -10.38
N LYS A 91 -4.92 19.89 -10.67
CA LYS A 91 -6.28 19.53 -10.30
C LYS A 91 -7.13 18.95 -11.45
N LYS A 92 -6.59 18.87 -12.66
CA LYS A 92 -7.27 18.26 -13.80
C LYS A 92 -6.55 16.98 -14.16
N TRP A 93 -7.18 15.84 -13.86
CA TRP A 93 -6.59 14.53 -14.10
C TRP A 93 -7.12 13.89 -15.37
N PHE A 94 -6.23 13.20 -16.07
CA PHE A 94 -6.56 12.17 -17.04
C PHE A 94 -6.24 10.83 -16.41
N LEU A 95 -7.27 10.01 -16.12
CA LEU A 95 -7.11 8.72 -15.45
C LEU A 95 -7.05 7.60 -16.50
N VAL A 96 -5.96 6.85 -16.48
CA VAL A 96 -5.75 5.65 -17.32
C VAL A 96 -5.75 4.42 -16.44
N ILE A 97 -6.58 3.45 -16.77
CA ILE A 97 -6.85 2.27 -15.95
C ILE A 97 -6.52 1.01 -16.74
N GLY A 98 -5.77 0.09 -16.14
CA GLY A 98 -5.53 -1.23 -16.69
C GLY A 98 -6.73 -2.17 -16.57
N PRO A 99 -6.69 -3.31 -17.27
CA PRO A 99 -7.80 -4.26 -17.31
C PRO A 99 -7.96 -5.09 -16.03
N GLU A 100 -6.91 -5.16 -15.22
CA GLU A 100 -6.82 -6.08 -14.09
C GLU A 100 -7.69 -5.65 -12.90
N LYS A 101 -7.97 -6.60 -12.00
CA LYS A 101 -8.76 -6.35 -10.80
C LYS A 101 -8.08 -5.32 -9.88
N GLU A 102 -6.79 -5.46 -9.69
CA GLU A 102 -5.96 -4.58 -8.86
C GLU A 102 -5.89 -3.16 -9.43
N ASP A 103 -5.85 -3.01 -10.77
CA ASP A 103 -5.89 -1.71 -11.45
C ASP A 103 -7.20 -0.99 -11.19
N LYS A 104 -8.31 -1.72 -11.30
CA LYS A 104 -9.66 -1.19 -11.02
C LYS A 104 -9.82 -0.82 -9.54
N ALA A 105 -9.27 -1.62 -8.63
CA ALA A 105 -9.29 -1.33 -7.19
C ALA A 105 -8.50 -0.04 -6.89
N TYR A 106 -7.29 0.10 -7.45
CA TYR A 106 -6.50 1.33 -7.30
C TYR A 106 -7.17 2.54 -7.95
N ALA A 107 -7.73 2.39 -9.14
CA ALA A 107 -8.48 3.46 -9.82
C ALA A 107 -9.69 3.93 -8.99
N ASN A 108 -10.40 3.01 -8.34
CA ASN A 108 -11.50 3.35 -7.44
C ASN A 108 -11.01 4.16 -6.23
N ALA A 109 -9.89 3.80 -5.63
CA ALA A 109 -9.28 4.57 -4.55
C ALA A 109 -8.85 5.97 -5.04
N LEU A 110 -8.23 6.09 -6.22
CA LEU A 110 -7.89 7.36 -6.85
C LEU A 110 -9.12 8.25 -7.08
N LYS A 111 -10.25 7.67 -7.53
CA LYS A 111 -11.51 8.40 -7.71
C LYS A 111 -12.10 8.87 -6.37
N LYS A 112 -12.03 8.06 -5.32
CA LYS A 112 -12.45 8.46 -3.96
C LYS A 112 -11.59 9.63 -3.46
N SER A 113 -10.26 9.53 -3.59
CA SER A 113 -9.35 10.62 -3.22
C SER A 113 -9.57 11.88 -4.06
N ALA A 114 -9.81 11.75 -5.37
CA ALA A 114 -10.12 12.88 -6.23
C ALA A 114 -11.37 13.63 -5.74
N LYS A 115 -12.41 12.91 -5.33
CA LYS A 115 -13.63 13.49 -4.72
C LYS A 115 -13.31 14.15 -3.38
N LYS A 116 -12.59 13.49 -2.48
CA LYS A 116 -12.20 13.97 -1.14
C LYS A 116 -11.44 15.30 -1.21
N PHE A 117 -10.55 15.44 -2.18
CA PHE A 117 -9.68 16.62 -2.33
C PHE A 117 -10.09 17.59 -3.45
N ASN A 118 -11.33 17.50 -3.93
CA ASN A 118 -11.90 18.37 -4.97
C ASN A 118 -11.05 18.45 -6.24
N ILE A 119 -10.70 17.29 -6.77
CA ILE A 119 -9.98 17.10 -8.02
C ILE A 119 -10.98 16.79 -9.15
N LYS A 120 -10.75 17.35 -10.33
CA LYS A 120 -11.55 17.07 -11.51
C LYS A 120 -10.91 16.02 -12.41
N ILE A 121 -11.49 14.82 -12.45
CA ILE A 121 -11.16 13.85 -13.49
C ILE A 121 -11.79 14.32 -14.79
N LYS A 122 -10.97 14.68 -15.77
CA LYS A 122 -11.39 15.21 -17.06
C LYS A 122 -11.81 14.12 -18.02
N GLU A 123 -11.11 13.01 -17.95
CA GLU A 123 -11.33 11.84 -18.79
C GLU A 123 -10.88 10.60 -18.04
N GLU A 124 -11.57 9.50 -18.25
CA GLU A 124 -11.19 8.17 -17.78
C GLU A 124 -11.14 7.25 -18.99
N ARG A 125 -10.02 6.58 -19.22
CA ARG A 125 -9.89 5.59 -20.29
C ARG A 125 -9.31 4.29 -19.76
N VAL A 126 -9.91 3.18 -20.19
CA VAL A 126 -9.40 1.84 -19.89
C VAL A 126 -8.42 1.46 -21.01
N TRP A 127 -7.25 1.00 -20.58
CA TRP A 127 -6.28 0.41 -21.49
C TRP A 127 -6.67 -1.04 -21.75
N ASP A 128 -7.19 -1.29 -22.94
CA ASP A 128 -7.65 -2.62 -23.34
C ASP A 128 -6.93 -3.02 -24.65
N PHE A 129 -5.71 -3.50 -24.52
CA PHE A 129 -4.93 -4.00 -25.65
C PHE A 129 -4.57 -5.45 -25.43
N ALA A 130 -5.24 -6.32 -26.15
CA ALA A 130 -5.04 -7.77 -26.09
C ALA A 130 -3.80 -8.27 -26.85
N SER A 131 -2.98 -7.38 -27.47
CA SER A 131 -1.88 -7.76 -28.34
C SER A 131 -0.52 -7.22 -27.85
N ASP A 132 0.58 -7.75 -28.41
CA ASP A 132 1.96 -7.41 -28.04
C ASP A 132 2.19 -5.89 -27.86
N LEU A 133 2.18 -5.47 -26.61
CA LEU A 133 2.31 -4.07 -26.16
C LEU A 133 3.54 -3.37 -26.79
N ARG A 134 4.59 -4.09 -27.12
CA ARG A 134 5.80 -3.52 -27.69
C ARG A 134 5.63 -3.05 -29.13
N ARG A 135 4.76 -3.69 -29.90
CA ARG A 135 4.50 -3.29 -31.30
C ARG A 135 3.47 -2.19 -31.42
N THR A 136 2.48 -2.20 -30.56
CA THR A 136 1.30 -1.30 -30.66
C THR A 136 1.49 -0.02 -29.84
N ALA A 137 2.19 -0.06 -28.70
CA ALA A 137 2.36 1.10 -27.81
C ALA A 137 2.89 2.35 -28.54
N GLN A 138 3.79 2.22 -29.51
CA GLN A 138 4.34 3.36 -30.23
C GLN A 138 3.32 4.09 -31.09
N LYS A 139 2.37 3.37 -31.66
CA LYS A 139 1.35 3.96 -32.57
C LYS A 139 0.08 4.32 -31.83
N GLU A 140 -0.30 3.57 -30.83
CA GLU A 140 -1.59 3.65 -30.16
C GLU A 140 -1.60 4.63 -28.99
N ILE A 141 -0.51 4.78 -28.23
CA ILE A 141 -0.45 5.72 -27.11
C ILE A 141 -0.75 7.15 -27.54
N PRO A 142 -0.17 7.71 -28.60
CA PRO A 142 -0.52 9.04 -29.05
C PRO A 142 -2.00 9.20 -29.40
N ILE A 143 -2.59 8.20 -30.06
CA ILE A 143 -4.02 8.19 -30.43
C ILE A 143 -4.88 8.05 -29.16
N PHE A 144 -4.53 7.12 -28.29
CA PHE A 144 -5.22 6.87 -27.04
C PHE A 144 -5.21 8.08 -26.10
N THR A 145 -4.15 8.89 -26.10
CA THR A 145 -4.01 10.05 -25.21
C THR A 145 -4.42 11.38 -25.84
N LYS A 146 -4.80 11.39 -27.14
CA LYS A 146 -5.17 12.60 -27.88
C LYS A 146 -6.47 13.23 -27.39
N GLY A 147 -6.52 14.57 -27.41
CA GLY A 147 -7.76 15.34 -27.26
C GLY A 147 -8.20 15.59 -25.81
N VAL A 148 -7.41 15.22 -24.82
CA VAL A 148 -7.72 15.45 -23.41
C VAL A 148 -6.95 16.67 -22.89
N ASN A 149 -7.65 17.63 -22.31
CA ASN A 149 -7.03 18.78 -21.64
C ASN A 149 -6.89 18.52 -20.13
N TYR A 150 -5.68 18.16 -19.69
CA TYR A 150 -5.37 17.77 -18.31
C TYR A 150 -4.08 18.42 -17.81
N ASP A 151 -3.91 18.48 -16.49
CA ASP A 151 -2.67 18.94 -15.85
C ASP A 151 -1.68 17.79 -15.70
N ILE A 152 -2.21 16.60 -15.38
CA ILE A 152 -1.41 15.41 -15.07
C ILE A 152 -2.15 14.13 -15.46
N MET A 153 -1.39 13.12 -15.89
CA MET A 153 -1.91 11.79 -16.17
C MET A 153 -1.73 10.90 -14.94
N VAL A 154 -2.82 10.28 -14.50
CA VAL A 154 -2.84 9.35 -13.37
C VAL A 154 -3.06 7.94 -13.89
N VAL A 155 -2.17 7.02 -13.53
CA VAL A 155 -2.15 5.67 -14.08
C VAL A 155 -2.40 4.65 -12.97
N ALA A 156 -3.33 3.76 -13.22
CA ALA A 156 -3.58 2.56 -12.41
C ALA A 156 -3.19 1.32 -13.24
N ASP A 157 -1.96 0.85 -13.04
CA ASP A 157 -1.33 -0.31 -13.66
C ASP A 157 -0.45 -1.00 -12.61
N GLU A 158 -1.07 -1.80 -11.76
CA GLU A 158 -0.43 -2.41 -10.59
C GLU A 158 0.58 -3.49 -10.95
N LYS A 159 0.38 -4.15 -12.10
CA LYS A 159 1.34 -5.15 -12.62
C LYS A 159 2.49 -4.53 -13.40
N GLY A 160 2.36 -3.28 -13.87
CA GLY A 160 3.37 -2.59 -14.67
C GLY A 160 3.41 -3.10 -16.12
N GLU A 161 2.26 -3.41 -16.70
CA GLU A 161 2.18 -4.00 -18.04
C GLU A 161 2.25 -2.97 -19.16
N PHE A 162 1.69 -1.78 -18.96
CA PHE A 162 1.61 -0.76 -20.02
C PHE A 162 2.06 0.65 -19.59
N GLY A 163 1.98 0.97 -18.32
CA GLY A 163 2.17 2.33 -17.82
C GLY A 163 3.56 2.92 -18.08
N GLU A 164 4.59 2.09 -18.20
CA GLU A 164 5.95 2.53 -18.54
C GLU A 164 6.01 3.20 -19.91
N TYR A 165 5.23 2.71 -20.87
CA TYR A 165 5.23 3.24 -22.24
C TYR A 165 4.55 4.60 -22.34
N LEU A 166 3.62 4.91 -21.45
CA LEU A 166 2.91 6.20 -21.42
C LEU A 166 3.86 7.38 -21.25
N SER A 167 4.96 7.20 -20.50
CA SER A 167 5.91 8.28 -20.21
C SER A 167 6.62 8.86 -21.44
N TYR A 168 6.63 8.12 -22.55
CA TYR A 168 7.44 8.49 -23.73
C TYR A 168 6.63 8.86 -24.96
N ARG A 169 5.31 8.62 -24.97
CA ARG A 169 4.53 8.65 -26.19
C ARG A 169 3.17 9.34 -26.10
N THR A 170 2.87 10.00 -25.00
CA THR A 170 1.60 10.73 -24.86
C THR A 170 1.50 11.85 -25.88
N TRP A 171 0.27 12.13 -26.35
CA TRP A 171 0.00 13.24 -27.26
C TRP A 171 0.48 14.58 -26.67
N ASP A 172 0.10 14.86 -25.43
CA ASP A 172 0.62 16.00 -24.67
C ASP A 172 1.65 15.51 -23.65
N PRO A 173 2.89 16.04 -23.66
CA PRO A 173 3.94 15.65 -22.73
C PRO A 173 3.64 16.21 -21.32
N ARG A 174 2.89 15.48 -20.53
CA ARG A 174 2.58 15.78 -19.13
C ARG A 174 3.25 14.78 -18.20
N LEU A 175 3.39 15.16 -16.93
CA LEU A 175 3.88 14.25 -15.91
C LEU A 175 2.90 13.10 -15.69
N ILE A 176 3.47 11.94 -15.38
CA ILE A 176 2.73 10.73 -15.08
C ILE A 176 2.92 10.37 -13.61
N VAL A 177 1.84 10.01 -12.96
CA VAL A 177 1.82 9.63 -11.53
C VAL A 177 0.91 8.42 -11.30
N GLY A 178 0.95 7.85 -10.11
CA GLY A 178 0.14 6.70 -9.75
C GLY A 178 0.99 5.45 -9.65
N SER A 179 0.65 4.40 -10.37
CA SER A 179 1.46 3.18 -10.43
C SER A 179 2.75 3.36 -11.25
N GLN A 180 2.85 4.42 -12.06
CA GLN A 180 4.00 4.76 -12.87
C GLN A 180 4.43 6.21 -12.66
N GLY A 181 5.65 6.56 -13.06
CA GLY A 181 6.21 7.91 -12.90
C GLY A 181 6.44 8.25 -11.42
N LEU A 182 5.69 9.21 -10.88
CA LEU A 182 5.72 9.51 -9.44
C LEU A 182 4.79 8.55 -8.70
N LYS A 183 5.36 7.61 -7.94
CA LYS A 183 4.64 6.55 -7.25
C LYS A 183 4.51 6.82 -5.75
N PRO A 184 3.31 6.70 -5.17
CA PRO A 184 3.16 6.59 -3.72
C PRO A 184 3.55 5.17 -3.27
N THR A 185 4.40 5.08 -2.24
CA THR A 185 4.91 3.79 -1.75
C THR A 185 5.30 3.87 -0.28
N ASN A 186 5.30 2.75 0.41
CA ASN A 186 5.80 2.70 1.78
C ASN A 186 7.33 2.55 1.86
N TRP A 187 8.02 2.18 0.77
CA TRP A 187 9.47 2.10 0.73
C TRP A 187 10.03 2.32 -0.68
N HIS A 188 11.17 3.00 -0.75
CA HIS A 188 11.88 3.18 -2.02
C HIS A 188 13.39 3.23 -1.77
N ARG A 189 14.18 2.72 -2.73
CA ARG A 189 15.66 2.63 -2.64
C ARG A 189 16.36 3.98 -2.47
N THR A 190 15.72 5.07 -2.89
CA THR A 190 16.25 6.44 -2.79
C THR A 190 15.84 7.13 -1.50
N HIS A 191 15.21 6.41 -0.57
CA HIS A 191 14.94 6.93 0.76
C HIS A 191 16.21 6.85 1.62
N GLU A 192 16.78 8.02 1.97
CA GLU A 192 18.07 8.13 2.64
C GLU A 192 17.97 8.67 4.06
N GLN A 193 16.87 9.35 4.40
CA GLN A 193 16.68 10.02 5.68
C GLN A 193 16.42 9.04 6.83
N TRP A 194 16.60 9.54 8.07
CA TRP A 194 16.28 8.86 9.33
C TRP A 194 16.90 7.46 9.48
N GLY A 195 18.10 7.24 8.90
CA GLY A 195 18.82 5.97 8.96
C GLY A 195 18.41 4.95 7.91
N ALA A 196 17.55 5.32 6.95
CA ALA A 196 17.13 4.44 5.88
C ALA A 196 18.28 3.92 5.01
N THR A 197 19.29 4.74 4.73
CA THR A 197 20.52 4.33 4.00
C THR A 197 21.20 3.15 4.69
N GLN A 198 21.32 3.18 6.02
CA GLN A 198 21.96 2.10 6.77
C GLN A 198 21.16 0.79 6.67
N MET A 199 19.84 0.88 6.76
CA MET A 199 18.95 -0.26 6.60
C MET A 199 19.05 -0.85 5.19
N GLN A 200 18.97 -0.02 4.15
CA GLN A 200 19.17 -0.42 2.76
C GLN A 200 20.50 -1.15 2.54
N ASN A 201 21.59 -0.60 3.04
CA ASN A 201 22.92 -1.19 2.89
C ASN A 201 23.06 -2.53 3.63
N ARG A 202 22.44 -2.67 4.82
CA ARG A 202 22.42 -3.95 5.55
C ARG A 202 21.61 -4.99 4.79
N PHE A 203 20.45 -4.62 4.29
CA PHE A 203 19.60 -5.51 3.49
C PHE A 203 20.32 -5.95 2.22
N ARG A 204 20.87 -4.99 1.45
CA ARG A 204 21.59 -5.25 0.20
C ARG A 204 22.79 -6.19 0.39
N ARG A 205 23.57 -6.02 1.46
CA ARG A 205 24.70 -6.93 1.78
C ARG A 205 24.27 -8.36 2.00
N LYS A 206 23.04 -8.57 2.57
CA LYS A 206 22.54 -9.91 2.84
C LYS A 206 21.80 -10.54 1.65
N SER A 207 21.06 -9.75 0.88
CA SER A 207 20.16 -10.24 -0.17
C SER A 207 20.69 -10.09 -1.59
N GLY A 208 21.77 -9.30 -1.79
CA GLY A 208 22.31 -8.98 -3.12
C GLY A 208 21.45 -8.00 -3.95
N ARG A 209 20.32 -7.52 -3.43
CA ARG A 209 19.38 -6.64 -4.12
C ARG A 209 18.90 -5.50 -3.23
N TRP A 210 18.21 -4.52 -3.83
CA TRP A 210 17.55 -3.45 -3.08
C TRP A 210 16.27 -3.97 -2.39
N MET A 211 15.98 -3.40 -1.23
CA MET A 211 14.76 -3.65 -0.47
C MET A 211 13.54 -3.12 -1.23
N THR A 212 12.54 -3.98 -1.41
CA THR A 212 11.24 -3.64 -1.99
C THR A 212 10.25 -3.17 -0.92
N PRO A 213 9.08 -2.60 -1.31
CA PRO A 213 8.00 -2.29 -0.38
C PRO A 213 7.52 -3.48 0.46
N VAL A 214 7.49 -4.69 -0.12
CA VAL A 214 7.09 -5.91 0.59
C VAL A 214 8.15 -6.33 1.60
N ASP A 215 9.44 -6.28 1.23
CA ASP A 215 10.54 -6.56 2.17
C ASP A 215 10.50 -5.63 3.38
N TYR A 216 10.24 -4.33 3.13
CA TYR A 216 10.09 -3.35 4.20
C TYR A 216 8.90 -3.67 5.10
N SER A 217 7.74 -4.01 4.51
CA SER A 217 6.56 -4.41 5.29
C SER A 217 6.83 -5.66 6.12
N ALA A 218 7.55 -6.65 5.58
CA ALA A 218 7.94 -7.85 6.31
C ALA A 218 8.87 -7.51 7.49
N TRP A 219 9.86 -6.62 7.26
CA TRP A 219 10.73 -6.15 8.32
C TRP A 219 9.96 -5.44 9.44
N VAL A 220 9.02 -4.54 9.08
CA VAL A 220 8.16 -3.84 10.04
C VAL A 220 7.31 -4.83 10.82
N ALA A 221 6.70 -5.83 10.17
CA ALA A 221 5.86 -6.84 10.80
C ALA A 221 6.64 -7.62 11.89
N VAL A 222 7.85 -8.08 11.57
CA VAL A 222 8.72 -8.76 12.54
C VAL A 222 9.13 -7.81 13.67
N ARG A 223 9.44 -6.55 13.34
CA ARG A 223 9.81 -5.54 14.34
C ARG A 223 8.66 -5.22 15.29
N VAL A 224 7.42 -5.16 14.79
CA VAL A 224 6.19 -4.96 15.58
C VAL A 224 6.03 -6.06 16.62
N ILE A 225 6.11 -7.34 16.20
CA ILE A 225 6.00 -8.48 17.12
C ILE A 225 7.14 -8.44 18.15
N GLY A 226 8.38 -8.24 17.71
CA GLY A 226 9.55 -8.22 18.60
C GLY A 226 9.48 -7.10 19.65
N GLU A 227 9.02 -5.91 19.26
CA GLU A 227 8.81 -4.80 20.19
C GLU A 227 7.70 -5.12 21.19
N ALA A 228 6.57 -5.67 20.72
CA ALA A 228 5.45 -5.99 21.59
C ALA A 228 5.82 -7.05 22.63
N VAL A 229 6.45 -8.16 22.21
CA VAL A 229 6.91 -9.22 23.14
C VAL A 229 7.92 -8.67 24.15
N SER A 230 8.87 -7.83 23.71
CA SER A 230 9.89 -7.25 24.59
C SER A 230 9.30 -6.29 25.63
N ARG A 231 8.24 -5.57 25.29
CA ARG A 231 7.59 -4.61 26.19
C ARG A 231 6.62 -5.27 27.16
N VAL A 232 5.82 -6.18 26.65
CA VAL A 232 4.82 -6.92 27.45
C VAL A 232 5.46 -7.99 28.30
N GLN A 233 6.64 -8.50 27.91
CA GLN A 233 7.35 -9.63 28.51
C GLN A 233 6.47 -10.90 28.59
N ASP A 234 5.53 -11.01 27.65
CA ASP A 234 4.61 -12.12 27.46
C ASP A 234 4.45 -12.41 25.97
N ASN A 235 4.13 -13.64 25.62
CA ASN A 235 3.88 -14.06 24.24
C ASN A 235 2.41 -14.43 23.99
N LYS A 236 1.53 -14.22 24.97
CA LYS A 236 0.10 -14.47 24.81
C LYS A 236 -0.49 -13.50 23.81
N LEU A 237 -1.28 -14.05 22.89
CA LEU A 237 -1.90 -13.27 21.81
C LEU A 237 -2.69 -12.08 22.33
N GLN A 238 -3.45 -12.25 23.39
CA GLN A 238 -4.30 -11.20 23.95
C GLN A 238 -3.47 -10.02 24.47
N SER A 239 -2.45 -10.28 25.29
CA SER A 239 -1.55 -9.25 25.83
C SER A 239 -0.83 -8.48 24.72
N ILE A 240 -0.37 -9.19 23.68
CA ILE A 240 0.28 -8.57 22.52
C ILE A 240 -0.70 -7.69 21.76
N LYS A 241 -1.92 -8.15 21.49
CA LYS A 241 -2.95 -7.35 20.79
C LYS A 241 -3.32 -6.10 21.57
N GLU A 242 -3.55 -6.20 22.87
CA GLU A 242 -3.86 -5.07 23.74
C GLU A 242 -2.75 -4.01 23.69
N TYR A 243 -1.50 -4.43 23.73
CA TYR A 243 -0.38 -3.49 23.61
C TYR A 243 -0.29 -2.86 22.22
N LEU A 244 -0.45 -3.64 21.13
CA LEU A 244 -0.37 -3.12 19.76
C LEU A 244 -1.41 -2.03 19.45
N PHE A 245 -2.58 -2.10 20.10
CA PHE A 245 -3.66 -1.12 19.90
C PHE A 245 -3.73 -0.05 21.00
N SER A 246 -2.81 -0.09 21.97
CA SER A 246 -2.71 0.94 23.01
C SER A 246 -2.05 2.21 22.51
N GLU A 247 -2.31 3.33 23.19
CA GLU A 247 -1.61 4.61 22.94
C GLU A 247 -0.09 4.52 23.22
N GLY A 248 0.32 3.58 24.06
CA GLY A 248 1.73 3.33 24.39
C GLY A 248 2.51 2.68 23.26
N PHE A 249 1.83 2.08 22.27
CA PHE A 249 2.52 1.43 21.15
C PHE A 249 2.99 2.44 20.10
N GLY A 250 4.25 2.31 19.74
CA GLY A 250 4.81 3.05 18.59
C GLY A 250 6.26 2.68 18.38
N ILE A 251 6.61 2.36 17.13
CA ILE A 251 7.97 1.98 16.75
C ILE A 251 8.59 2.95 15.75
N GLY A 252 9.91 3.10 15.83
CA GLY A 252 10.69 3.76 14.78
C GLY A 252 10.83 2.84 13.57
N ALA A 253 10.45 3.35 12.39
CA ALA A 253 10.43 2.59 11.15
C ALA A 253 11.14 3.34 10.00
N TYR A 254 12.16 4.12 10.33
CA TYR A 254 12.93 4.92 9.36
C TYR A 254 12.10 5.90 8.52
N LYS A 255 11.02 6.46 9.12
CA LYS A 255 10.08 7.37 8.47
C LYS A 255 10.01 8.77 9.10
N GLY A 256 10.91 9.07 10.06
CA GLY A 256 10.93 10.34 10.79
C GLY A 256 9.92 10.48 11.92
N VAL A 257 8.92 9.61 11.95
CA VAL A 257 7.89 9.56 13.00
C VAL A 257 7.69 8.14 13.50
N LYS A 258 7.09 8.00 14.69
CA LYS A 258 6.65 6.70 15.17
C LYS A 258 5.46 6.22 14.34
N VAL A 259 5.45 4.93 14.02
CA VAL A 259 4.33 4.25 13.38
C VAL A 259 3.55 3.47 14.42
N SER A 260 2.22 3.45 14.33
CA SER A 260 1.30 2.79 15.27
C SER A 260 0.12 2.19 14.52
N PHE A 261 -0.68 1.36 15.17
CA PHE A 261 -1.88 0.80 14.54
C PHE A 261 -3.12 1.66 14.81
N ARG A 262 -4.02 1.67 13.86
CA ARG A 262 -5.40 2.16 14.03
C ARG A 262 -6.18 1.10 14.79
N ASN A 263 -6.84 1.50 15.86
CA ASN A 263 -7.63 0.59 16.70
C ASN A 263 -8.96 0.17 16.05
N TRP A 264 -9.47 0.93 15.05
CA TRP A 264 -10.74 0.63 14.39
C TRP A 264 -10.64 -0.32 13.20
N ASN A 265 -9.44 -0.52 12.61
CA ASN A 265 -9.29 -1.37 11.43
C ASN A 265 -7.95 -2.09 11.28
N GLY A 266 -7.08 -2.02 12.29
CA GLY A 266 -5.78 -2.71 12.29
C GLY A 266 -4.77 -2.24 11.24
N GLN A 267 -4.99 -1.10 10.59
CA GLN A 267 -4.05 -0.54 9.63
C GLN A 267 -2.91 0.19 10.32
N LEU A 268 -1.68 -0.07 9.91
CA LEU A 268 -0.51 0.69 10.38
C LEU A 268 -0.56 2.13 9.86
N ARG A 269 -0.55 3.10 10.78
CA ARG A 269 -0.30 4.51 10.48
C ARG A 269 1.15 4.68 10.09
N GLN A 270 1.41 5.15 8.90
CA GLN A 270 2.77 5.39 8.42
C GLN A 270 2.80 6.48 7.35
N PRO A 271 3.88 7.27 7.28
CA PRO A 271 4.10 8.17 6.16
C PRO A 271 4.26 7.39 4.85
N ILE A 272 3.72 7.97 3.78
CA ILE A 272 3.82 7.43 2.43
C ILE A 272 4.83 8.26 1.64
N LEU A 273 5.81 7.58 1.07
CA LEU A 273 6.84 8.16 0.23
C LEU A 273 6.29 8.43 -1.17
N LEU A 274 6.61 9.56 -1.74
CA LEU A 274 6.34 9.87 -3.15
C LEU A 274 7.67 9.83 -3.89
N ALA A 275 7.89 8.79 -4.67
CA ALA A 275 9.16 8.50 -5.30
C ALA A 275 9.03 8.42 -6.83
N ALA A 276 9.93 9.12 -7.53
CA ALA A 276 10.22 8.87 -8.93
C ALA A 276 11.25 7.72 -9.04
N PRO A 277 11.48 7.13 -10.22
CA PRO A 277 12.33 5.94 -10.37
C PRO A 277 13.74 6.07 -9.78
N ARG A 278 14.27 7.30 -9.68
CA ARG A 278 15.65 7.57 -9.21
C ARG A 278 15.75 8.63 -8.12
N SER A 279 14.64 9.12 -7.58
CA SER A 279 14.66 10.17 -6.56
C SER A 279 13.45 10.12 -5.64
N MET A 280 13.67 10.50 -4.39
CA MET A 280 12.60 10.89 -3.47
C MET A 280 12.13 12.29 -3.84
N VAL A 281 10.82 12.46 -3.95
CA VAL A 281 10.21 13.75 -4.30
C VAL A 281 9.56 14.41 -3.09
N SER A 282 8.80 13.64 -2.30
CA SER A 282 8.09 14.14 -1.12
C SER A 282 7.70 13.00 -0.19
N VAL A 283 7.18 13.34 0.97
CA VAL A 283 6.59 12.41 1.95
C VAL A 283 5.24 12.96 2.35
N SER A 284 4.21 12.14 2.37
CA SER A 284 2.88 12.49 2.85
C SER A 284 2.59 11.83 4.22
N PRO A 285 1.81 12.51 5.09
CA PRO A 285 0.95 13.66 4.85
C PRO A 285 1.73 14.91 4.44
N GLN A 286 1.13 15.71 3.53
CA GLN A 286 1.69 16.98 3.16
C GLN A 286 1.38 18.04 4.23
N GLU A 287 2.28 19.01 4.37
CA GLU A 287 2.06 20.15 5.27
C GLU A 287 0.72 20.86 5.02
N GLY A 288 0.00 21.18 6.09
CA GLY A 288 -1.31 21.82 6.04
C GLY A 288 -2.50 20.86 6.09
N TYR A 289 -2.27 19.55 6.03
CA TYR A 289 -3.31 18.55 6.27
C TYR A 289 -3.28 18.12 7.74
N LEU A 290 -4.19 18.71 8.53
CA LEU A 290 -4.30 18.49 9.97
C LEU A 290 -5.36 17.44 10.29
N HIS A 291 -5.17 16.74 11.40
CA HIS A 291 -6.13 15.78 11.95
C HIS A 291 -6.10 15.85 13.49
N PRO A 292 -7.24 15.72 14.18
CA PRO A 292 -7.31 15.85 15.64
C PRO A 292 -6.42 14.87 16.41
N THR A 293 -6.30 13.64 15.93
CA THR A 293 -5.55 12.58 16.62
C THR A 293 -4.14 12.41 16.06
N SER A 294 -4.02 12.28 14.74
CA SER A 294 -2.74 12.05 14.06
C SER A 294 -2.81 12.52 12.61
N GLU A 295 -1.86 13.33 12.18
CA GLU A 295 -1.79 13.72 10.75
C GLU A 295 -1.73 12.53 9.79
N LEU A 296 -1.22 11.37 10.26
CA LEU A 296 -1.20 10.12 9.49
C LEU A 296 -2.61 9.58 9.20
N ASP A 297 -3.62 10.00 9.96
CA ASP A 297 -5.02 9.61 9.73
C ASP A 297 -5.71 10.44 8.64
N THR A 298 -5.04 11.48 8.12
CA THR A 298 -5.46 12.16 6.88
C THR A 298 -5.27 11.29 5.64
N LEU A 299 -4.55 10.16 5.75
CA LEU A 299 -4.30 9.19 4.68
C LEU A 299 -5.16 7.94 4.86
N GLY A 300 -6.02 7.66 3.90
CA GLY A 300 -6.89 6.48 3.92
C GLY A 300 -8.25 6.76 4.55
N VAL A 301 -8.92 5.68 4.94
CA VAL A 301 -10.26 5.73 5.57
C VAL A 301 -10.08 6.07 7.05
N ASP A 302 -10.65 7.18 7.47
CA ASP A 302 -10.67 7.61 8.85
C ASP A 302 -11.72 6.86 9.69
N GLU A 303 -11.62 6.93 11.01
CA GLU A 303 -12.52 6.22 11.94
C GLU A 303 -14.01 6.51 11.67
N PRO A 304 -14.45 7.78 11.50
CA PRO A 304 -15.86 8.09 11.21
C PRO A 304 -16.34 7.59 9.84
N GLU A 305 -15.41 7.34 8.90
CA GLU A 305 -15.71 6.88 7.54
C GLU A 305 -15.71 5.34 7.45
N SER A 306 -15.21 4.66 8.49
CA SER A 306 -15.00 3.21 8.48
C SER A 306 -16.28 2.46 8.78
N SER A 307 -16.56 1.43 7.99
CA SER A 307 -17.59 0.43 8.31
C SER A 307 -17.06 -0.74 9.14
N CYS A 308 -15.75 -0.74 9.42
CA CYS A 308 -15.11 -1.77 10.24
C CYS A 308 -15.55 -1.66 11.69
N LYS A 309 -15.88 -2.80 12.28
CA LYS A 309 -16.17 -2.95 13.72
C LYS A 309 -15.17 -3.96 14.29
N PHE A 310 -14.05 -3.45 14.82
CA PHE A 310 -13.03 -4.23 15.51
C PHE A 310 -13.52 -4.69 16.88
#